data_8a1e51bf9d2966aa37a3b845c4627a28
#
_entry.id   8a1e51bf9d2966aa37a3b845c4627a28
#
_cell.length_a   1.000
_cell.length_b   1.000
_cell.length_c   1.000
_cell.angle_alpha   90.00
_cell.angle_beta   90.00
_cell.angle_gamma   90.00
#
_symmetry.space_group_name_H-M   'P 1'
#
loop_
_entity.id
_entity.type
_entity.pdbx_description
1 polymer ?
#
loop_
_entity_poly.entity_id
_entity_poly.type
_entity_poly.pdbx_seq_one_letter_code
_entity_poly.pdbx_strand_id
1 'polypeptide(L)'
;SQDGPFPRQFEDISYGLMQGGGIIPTLFIGPQQQVKVLVPDNDLLGDSWLAIDFRDETWQSAQMGVGYDENTTYANEFGDNGNLGGELNGVNNSLYIRANFMVDNPASITELILKMKYDDGFVAYLNDTLIADANAPGGLSWNSEATADHSDNEAVVFQEFNVSSFLYLLKEGKNVLAIHGLNGGITSSDMLISAELHGKKITDPSLGKAGYLAMPSPRGYNGETFDGFVGDTQFSVDRGFYEESFNLEITSSTEGAKIRYTLDGTAPSTTNGILYEGPINVDKTTVLRAIAYMSGFRPTNIDTHTYIFPEDVVDQPRMRNSVTQSNTLGPQMIDSLKSVPTISIVTDNPSPFTNESSGNIRSESPASVEMIFSDGSRGFQEDGGLKHFGGYYTNFRKKSFRIGFRSKYGATKVNFPLFDGFNYKYYPPTDRFDIMDLRSGSHDMQSRGAYMSNRFTDDTMLEMGNLAPHGRFVHVYLNGNYWGQYLSLIHISEPTRRRGISYAVF
;
A
#
# COMPACT_ATOMS: atom_id res chain seq x y z
N SER A 1 -39.01 -3.73 -16.22
CA SER A 1 -39.22 -2.86 -15.05
C SER A 1 -39.57 -3.75 -13.86
N GLN A 2 -38.65 -3.93 -12.95
CA GLN A 2 -38.96 -4.48 -11.64
C GLN A 2 -39.54 -3.34 -10.81
N ASP A 3 -40.80 -3.46 -10.46
CA ASP A 3 -41.62 -2.47 -9.76
C ASP A 3 -41.24 -2.37 -8.29
N GLY A 4 -40.25 -1.53 -7.97
CA GLY A 4 -39.90 -1.10 -6.64
C GLY A 4 -39.30 0.30 -6.68
N PRO A 5 -39.39 1.10 -5.61
CA PRO A 5 -38.71 2.39 -5.58
C PRO A 5 -37.21 2.15 -5.77
N PHE A 6 -36.58 3.01 -6.56
CA PHE A 6 -35.14 2.98 -6.76
C PHE A 6 -34.45 3.06 -5.39
N PRO A 7 -33.44 2.22 -5.09
CA PRO A 7 -32.80 2.24 -3.78
C PRO A 7 -32.14 3.60 -3.51
N ARG A 8 -31.90 3.89 -2.24
CA ARG A 8 -31.24 5.12 -1.82
C ARG A 8 -29.92 5.27 -2.57
N GLN A 9 -29.73 6.44 -3.19
CA GLN A 9 -28.48 6.75 -3.86
C GLN A 9 -27.44 7.24 -2.83
N PHE A 10 -26.20 6.82 -3.02
CA PHE A 10 -25.03 7.28 -2.26
C PHE A 10 -24.07 7.97 -3.21
N GLU A 11 -23.42 9.03 -2.75
CA GLU A 11 -22.42 9.75 -3.50
C GLU A 11 -21.27 8.80 -3.91
N ASP A 12 -20.84 8.89 -5.17
CA ASP A 12 -19.75 8.08 -5.76
C ASP A 12 -19.95 6.55 -5.73
N ILE A 13 -21.16 6.07 -5.46
CA ILE A 13 -21.48 4.64 -5.43
C ILE A 13 -22.48 4.29 -6.52
N SER A 14 -22.06 3.38 -7.40
CA SER A 14 -22.91 2.86 -8.46
C SER A 14 -23.81 1.73 -7.93
N TYR A 15 -25.07 1.76 -8.34
CA TYR A 15 -26.01 0.66 -8.14
C TYR A 15 -26.28 -0.02 -9.49
N GLY A 16 -26.21 -1.34 -9.52
CA GLY A 16 -26.38 -2.09 -10.76
C GLY A 16 -26.63 -3.57 -10.52
N LEU A 17 -26.80 -4.29 -11.60
CA LEU A 17 -26.85 -5.75 -11.55
C LEU A 17 -25.42 -6.29 -11.46
N MET A 18 -25.16 -7.16 -10.50
CA MET A 18 -24.02 -8.05 -10.58
C MET A 18 -24.23 -8.91 -11.84
N GLN A 19 -23.34 -8.82 -12.77
CA GLN A 19 -23.41 -9.64 -14.00
C GLN A 19 -22.73 -10.97 -13.69
N GLY A 20 -23.52 -11.93 -13.17
CA GLY A 20 -23.07 -13.29 -13.02
C GLY A 20 -23.55 -13.98 -11.75
N GLY A 21 -23.87 -15.26 -11.89
CA GLY A 21 -23.92 -16.26 -10.84
C GLY A 21 -22.58 -16.34 -10.10
N GLY A 22 -22.43 -17.27 -9.15
CA GLY A 22 -21.24 -17.36 -8.30
C GLY A 22 -19.90 -17.14 -9.01
N ILE A 23 -19.01 -16.38 -8.38
CA ILE A 23 -17.64 -16.19 -8.85
C ILE A 23 -16.82 -17.41 -8.51
N ILE A 24 -16.24 -18.06 -9.51
CA ILE A 24 -15.35 -19.22 -9.32
C ILE A 24 -13.91 -18.77 -9.61
N PRO A 25 -12.99 -18.90 -8.64
CA PRO A 25 -11.58 -18.80 -8.93
C PRO A 25 -11.18 -19.83 -9.99
N THR A 26 -10.45 -19.39 -11.00
CA THR A 26 -10.00 -20.24 -12.09
C THR A 26 -8.50 -20.11 -12.24
N LEU A 27 -7.80 -21.22 -12.27
CA LEU A 27 -6.38 -21.27 -12.53
C LEU A 27 -6.17 -21.63 -14.02
N PHE A 28 -5.68 -20.69 -14.81
CA PHE A 28 -5.39 -20.88 -16.24
C PHE A 28 -4.01 -21.48 -16.45
N ILE A 29 -3.03 -20.99 -15.70
CA ILE A 29 -1.65 -21.48 -15.70
C ILE A 29 -1.24 -21.68 -14.23
N GLY A 30 -0.81 -22.87 -13.91
CA GLY A 30 -0.40 -23.26 -12.55
C GLY A 30 1.04 -23.74 -12.49
N PRO A 31 1.54 -24.11 -11.30
CA PRO A 31 2.95 -24.45 -11.07
C PRO A 31 3.44 -25.69 -11.82
N GLN A 32 2.52 -26.58 -12.25
CA GLN A 32 2.86 -27.79 -13.03
C GLN A 32 2.50 -27.66 -14.52
N GLN A 33 2.29 -26.42 -14.99
CA GLN A 33 1.96 -26.16 -16.39
C GLN A 33 3.08 -26.63 -17.31
N GLN A 34 2.74 -27.43 -18.31
CA GLN A 34 3.67 -27.77 -19.40
C GLN A 34 3.89 -26.53 -20.27
N VAL A 35 5.15 -26.21 -20.49
CA VAL A 35 5.59 -25.07 -21.27
C VAL A 35 6.55 -25.46 -22.37
N LYS A 36 6.70 -24.62 -23.36
CA LYS A 36 7.75 -24.67 -24.36
C LYS A 36 8.78 -23.60 -24.05
N VAL A 37 10.05 -23.98 -24.07
CA VAL A 37 11.17 -23.10 -23.73
C VAL A 37 12.20 -23.08 -24.84
N LEU A 38 12.84 -21.92 -25.04
CA LEU A 38 13.92 -21.73 -26.00
C LEU A 38 14.90 -20.71 -25.43
N VAL A 39 16.16 -21.08 -25.40
CA VAL A 39 17.26 -20.10 -25.27
C VAL A 39 17.59 -19.64 -26.70
N PRO A 40 17.26 -18.38 -27.05
CA PRO A 40 17.49 -17.92 -28.43
C PRO A 40 19.00 -17.76 -28.69
N ASP A 41 19.40 -18.06 -29.90
CA ASP A 41 20.81 -17.94 -30.38
C ASP A 41 20.98 -16.85 -31.44
N ASN A 42 19.87 -16.26 -31.92
CA ASN A 42 19.86 -15.21 -32.93
C ASN A 42 18.49 -14.49 -32.94
N ASP A 43 18.37 -13.46 -33.79
CA ASP A 43 17.18 -12.60 -33.94
C ASP A 43 16.18 -13.07 -35.02
N LEU A 44 16.32 -14.25 -35.57
CA LEU A 44 15.48 -14.71 -36.69
C LEU A 44 14.01 -14.87 -36.35
N LEU A 45 13.67 -15.10 -35.10
CA LEU A 45 12.30 -15.20 -34.63
C LEU A 45 11.59 -13.83 -34.56
N GLY A 46 12.33 -12.74 -34.29
CA GLY A 46 11.74 -11.45 -33.96
C GLY A 46 10.61 -11.62 -32.96
N ASP A 47 9.46 -11.00 -33.20
CA ASP A 47 8.26 -11.12 -32.36
C ASP A 47 7.31 -12.25 -32.79
N SER A 48 7.66 -13.05 -33.81
CA SER A 48 6.75 -14.09 -34.35
C SER A 48 6.36 -15.15 -33.32
N TRP A 49 7.24 -15.41 -32.37
CA TRP A 49 7.02 -16.40 -31.29
C TRP A 49 5.95 -15.98 -30.28
N LEU A 50 5.53 -14.72 -30.27
CA LEU A 50 4.46 -14.20 -29.41
C LEU A 50 3.06 -14.63 -29.89
N ALA A 51 2.94 -14.96 -31.17
CA ALA A 51 1.66 -15.26 -31.80
C ALA A 51 1.05 -16.57 -31.30
N ILE A 52 -0.28 -16.61 -31.19
CA ILE A 52 -1.03 -17.76 -30.67
C ILE A 52 -0.88 -19.02 -31.54
N ASP A 53 -0.69 -18.86 -32.86
CA ASP A 53 -0.57 -19.91 -33.87
C ASP A 53 0.88 -20.23 -34.20
N PHE A 54 1.84 -19.63 -33.50
CA PHE A 54 3.25 -19.96 -33.68
C PHE A 54 3.51 -21.43 -33.40
N ARG A 55 4.36 -22.07 -34.23
CA ARG A 55 4.72 -23.48 -34.14
C ARG A 55 5.95 -23.63 -33.26
N ASP A 56 5.73 -24.13 -32.05
CA ASP A 56 6.76 -24.33 -31.01
C ASP A 56 7.10 -25.81 -30.76
N GLU A 57 6.75 -26.72 -31.72
CA GLU A 57 6.96 -28.16 -31.56
C GLU A 57 8.46 -28.53 -31.41
N THR A 58 9.34 -27.74 -32.00
CA THR A 58 10.80 -27.94 -31.92
C THR A 58 11.42 -27.41 -30.64
N TRP A 59 10.68 -26.59 -29.86
CA TRP A 59 11.17 -26.06 -28.60
C TRP A 59 11.20 -27.16 -27.53
N GLN A 60 12.13 -27.03 -26.60
CA GLN A 60 12.21 -27.93 -25.46
C GLN A 60 10.92 -27.90 -24.66
N SER A 61 10.51 -29.07 -24.14
CA SER A 61 9.37 -29.18 -23.23
C SER A 61 9.88 -29.20 -21.78
N ALA A 62 9.28 -28.34 -20.95
CA ALA A 62 9.56 -28.26 -19.52
C ALA A 62 8.24 -28.06 -18.76
N GLN A 63 8.27 -28.16 -17.42
CA GLN A 63 7.23 -27.61 -16.55
C GLN A 63 7.60 -26.20 -16.13
N MET A 64 6.59 -25.40 -15.78
CA MET A 64 6.79 -24.05 -15.27
C MET A 64 7.72 -24.03 -14.04
N GLY A 65 8.51 -23.00 -13.91
CA GLY A 65 9.69 -22.94 -13.06
C GLY A 65 10.92 -23.29 -13.88
N VAL A 66 11.44 -22.32 -14.67
CA VAL A 66 12.54 -22.53 -15.62
C VAL A 66 13.64 -21.49 -15.39
N GLY A 67 14.88 -21.91 -15.67
CA GLY A 67 16.06 -21.09 -15.49
C GLY A 67 17.29 -21.95 -15.16
N TYR A 68 18.18 -21.46 -14.34
CA TYR A 68 19.31 -22.22 -13.80
C TYR A 68 19.81 -21.64 -12.48
N ASP A 69 20.60 -22.40 -11.73
CA ASP A 69 21.19 -21.96 -10.48
C ASP A 69 22.46 -22.79 -10.16
N GLU A 70 23.59 -22.12 -10.03
CA GLU A 70 24.88 -22.76 -9.67
C GLU A 70 24.96 -23.06 -8.16
N ASN A 71 24.15 -22.35 -7.33
CA ASN A 71 24.26 -22.36 -5.87
C ASN A 71 23.17 -23.19 -5.16
N THR A 72 22.24 -23.77 -5.90
CA THR A 72 21.08 -24.54 -5.38
C THR A 72 20.03 -23.73 -4.62
N THR A 73 20.02 -22.40 -4.71
CA THR A 73 19.04 -21.50 -4.09
C THR A 73 17.63 -21.77 -4.64
N TYR A 74 17.54 -22.00 -5.96
CA TYR A 74 16.30 -22.24 -6.69
C TYR A 74 16.01 -23.72 -6.99
N ALA A 75 16.75 -24.66 -6.39
CA ALA A 75 16.60 -26.08 -6.70
C ALA A 75 15.18 -26.63 -6.56
N ASN A 76 14.38 -26.08 -5.64
CA ASN A 76 12.99 -26.47 -5.40
C ASN A 76 11.97 -25.65 -6.24
N GLU A 77 12.42 -24.68 -6.99
CA GLU A 77 11.57 -23.81 -7.82
C GLU A 77 11.48 -24.30 -9.25
N PHE A 78 12.43 -25.15 -9.71
CA PHE A 78 12.42 -25.68 -11.06
C PHE A 78 11.42 -26.82 -11.24
N GLY A 79 10.63 -26.72 -12.30
CA GLY A 79 9.80 -27.81 -12.76
C GLY A 79 10.62 -28.91 -13.49
N ASP A 80 9.94 -29.98 -13.87
CA ASP A 80 10.59 -31.06 -14.64
C ASP A 80 11.19 -30.52 -15.94
N ASN A 81 12.46 -30.79 -16.19
CA ASN A 81 13.28 -30.28 -17.31
C ASN A 81 13.38 -28.74 -17.33
N GLY A 82 13.10 -28.05 -16.21
CA GLY A 82 13.15 -26.59 -16.12
C GLY A 82 14.55 -26.02 -15.85
N ASN A 83 15.50 -26.85 -15.41
CA ASN A 83 16.89 -26.43 -15.26
C ASN A 83 17.62 -26.45 -16.62
N LEU A 84 17.93 -25.26 -17.11
CA LEU A 84 18.54 -24.99 -18.43
C LEU A 84 20.01 -24.56 -18.32
N GLY A 85 20.70 -24.88 -17.22
CA GLY A 85 22.04 -24.37 -16.94
C GLY A 85 23.07 -24.64 -18.04
N GLY A 86 22.94 -25.75 -18.74
CA GLY A 86 23.83 -26.05 -19.88
C GLY A 86 23.59 -25.21 -21.13
N GLU A 87 22.49 -24.53 -21.22
CA GLU A 87 22.05 -23.74 -22.38
C GLU A 87 22.05 -22.24 -22.12
N LEU A 88 21.86 -21.81 -20.86
CA LEU A 88 21.78 -20.41 -20.44
C LEU A 88 23.09 -19.90 -19.86
N ASN A 89 23.65 -20.58 -18.89
CA ASN A 89 24.79 -20.10 -18.14
C ASN A 89 26.01 -19.88 -19.05
N GLY A 90 26.51 -18.64 -19.12
CA GLY A 90 27.59 -18.24 -19.98
C GLY A 90 27.27 -18.23 -21.48
N VAL A 91 26.01 -18.42 -21.86
CA VAL A 91 25.56 -18.53 -23.27
C VAL A 91 24.64 -17.39 -23.67
N ASN A 92 23.57 -17.15 -22.93
CA ASN A 92 22.61 -16.07 -23.21
C ASN A 92 21.99 -15.50 -21.92
N ASN A 93 21.56 -14.23 -21.98
CA ASN A 93 20.86 -13.54 -20.92
C ASN A 93 19.33 -13.66 -21.02
N SER A 94 18.83 -14.24 -22.09
CA SER A 94 17.43 -14.28 -22.46
C SER A 94 16.90 -15.71 -22.57
N LEU A 95 15.67 -15.90 -22.08
CA LEU A 95 14.90 -17.13 -22.15
C LEU A 95 13.50 -16.86 -22.66
N TYR A 96 13.05 -17.59 -23.68
CA TYR A 96 11.68 -17.54 -24.17
C TYR A 96 10.86 -18.70 -23.62
N ILE A 97 9.67 -18.39 -23.09
CA ILE A 97 8.73 -19.37 -22.53
C ILE A 97 7.38 -19.17 -23.17
N ARG A 98 6.72 -20.26 -23.55
CA ARG A 98 5.34 -20.25 -24.06
C ARG A 98 4.48 -21.22 -23.26
N ALA A 99 3.48 -20.69 -22.58
CA ALA A 99 2.48 -21.45 -21.84
C ALA A 99 1.13 -21.35 -22.53
N ASN A 100 0.66 -22.44 -23.11
CA ASN A 100 -0.66 -22.50 -23.73
C ASN A 100 -1.72 -22.82 -22.67
N PHE A 101 -2.88 -22.14 -22.75
CA PHE A 101 -4.03 -22.41 -21.91
C PHE A 101 -5.33 -22.25 -22.67
N MET A 102 -6.41 -22.83 -22.11
CA MET A 102 -7.73 -22.85 -22.75
C MET A 102 -8.71 -21.96 -22.00
N VAL A 103 -9.52 -21.21 -22.74
CA VAL A 103 -10.62 -20.42 -22.20
C VAL A 103 -11.90 -20.76 -22.95
N ASP A 104 -12.89 -21.33 -22.25
CA ASP A 104 -14.14 -21.74 -22.89
C ASP A 104 -15.04 -20.57 -23.27
N ASN A 105 -15.12 -19.57 -22.38
CA ASN A 105 -15.94 -18.37 -22.58
C ASN A 105 -15.22 -17.14 -22.02
N PRO A 106 -14.50 -16.40 -22.85
CA PRO A 106 -13.78 -15.16 -22.43
C PRO A 106 -14.70 -14.15 -21.75
N ALA A 107 -15.95 -14.02 -22.23
CA ALA A 107 -16.90 -13.07 -21.67
C ALA A 107 -17.31 -13.38 -20.23
N SER A 108 -17.06 -14.59 -19.75
CA SER A 108 -17.32 -14.98 -18.35
C SER A 108 -16.18 -14.64 -17.40
N ILE A 109 -15.02 -14.22 -17.91
CA ILE A 109 -13.86 -13.91 -17.08
C ILE A 109 -13.92 -12.44 -16.67
N THR A 110 -13.82 -12.17 -15.38
CA THR A 110 -13.99 -10.82 -14.80
C THR A 110 -12.72 -10.25 -14.19
N GLU A 111 -11.76 -11.11 -13.88
CA GLU A 111 -10.48 -10.71 -13.32
C GLU A 111 -9.37 -11.59 -13.89
N LEU A 112 -8.20 -11.01 -14.07
CA LEU A 112 -6.99 -11.72 -14.49
C LEU A 112 -5.80 -11.18 -13.70
N ILE A 113 -5.13 -12.08 -12.96
CA ILE A 113 -3.95 -11.77 -12.15
C ILE A 113 -2.81 -12.66 -12.63
N LEU A 114 -1.74 -12.05 -13.10
CA LEU A 114 -0.48 -12.72 -13.37
C LEU A 114 0.36 -12.68 -12.10
N LYS A 115 0.83 -13.84 -11.66
CA LYS A 115 1.79 -13.97 -10.55
C LYS A 115 3.11 -14.43 -11.11
N MET A 116 4.17 -13.73 -10.76
CA MET A 116 5.52 -14.00 -11.25
C MET A 116 6.50 -14.21 -10.10
N LYS A 117 7.31 -15.25 -10.21
CA LYS A 117 8.62 -15.37 -9.58
C LYS A 117 9.66 -15.17 -10.66
N TYR A 118 10.59 -14.27 -10.47
CA TYR A 118 11.57 -13.93 -11.50
C TYR A 118 12.88 -13.44 -10.89
N ASP A 119 13.94 -13.74 -11.59
CA ASP A 119 15.31 -13.32 -11.35
C ASP A 119 15.99 -13.14 -12.72
N ASP A 120 16.39 -11.96 -13.17
CA ASP A 120 16.28 -10.59 -12.59
C ASP A 120 15.10 -9.80 -13.15
N GLY A 121 14.62 -10.15 -14.32
CA GLY A 121 13.57 -9.43 -15.02
C GLY A 121 12.74 -10.31 -15.96
N PHE A 122 11.63 -9.74 -16.45
CA PHE A 122 10.80 -10.39 -17.45
C PHE A 122 9.95 -9.42 -18.25
N VAL A 123 9.46 -9.87 -19.40
CA VAL A 123 8.35 -9.24 -20.15
C VAL A 123 7.33 -10.33 -20.47
N ALA A 124 6.07 -10.10 -20.12
CA ALA A 124 4.98 -11.05 -20.34
C ALA A 124 3.98 -10.52 -21.38
N TYR A 125 3.57 -11.40 -22.29
CA TYR A 125 2.64 -11.12 -23.36
C TYR A 125 1.47 -12.08 -23.32
N LEU A 126 0.26 -11.57 -23.55
CA LEU A 126 -0.94 -12.36 -23.75
C LEU A 126 -1.38 -12.25 -25.21
N ASN A 127 -1.33 -13.37 -25.95
CA ASN A 127 -1.72 -13.42 -27.36
C ASN A 127 -1.09 -12.30 -28.20
N ASP A 128 0.25 -12.16 -28.11
CA ASP A 128 1.09 -11.16 -28.79
C ASP A 128 1.14 -9.75 -28.18
N THR A 129 0.31 -9.45 -27.20
CA THR A 129 0.24 -8.12 -26.61
C THR A 129 0.91 -8.09 -25.23
N LEU A 130 1.79 -7.13 -24.98
CA LEU A 130 2.46 -6.90 -23.69
C LEU A 130 1.42 -6.59 -22.60
N ILE A 131 1.48 -7.33 -21.48
CA ILE A 131 0.55 -7.19 -20.38
C ILE A 131 1.23 -6.84 -19.03
N ALA A 132 2.49 -7.20 -18.86
CA ALA A 132 3.29 -6.88 -17.66
C ALA A 132 4.77 -6.99 -17.97
N ASP A 133 5.58 -6.22 -17.26
CA ASP A 133 7.04 -6.31 -17.28
C ASP A 133 7.64 -5.90 -15.95
N ALA A 134 8.87 -6.34 -15.68
CA ALA A 134 9.70 -5.86 -14.60
C ALA A 134 11.18 -5.91 -15.02
N ASN A 135 11.91 -4.86 -14.67
CA ASN A 135 13.33 -4.69 -14.97
C ASN A 135 13.67 -4.88 -16.47
N ALA A 136 12.75 -4.56 -17.37
CA ALA A 136 12.94 -4.72 -18.80
C ALA A 136 13.56 -3.46 -19.42
N PRO A 137 14.46 -3.59 -20.42
CA PRO A 137 14.97 -2.46 -21.18
C PRO A 137 13.91 -1.87 -22.12
N GLY A 138 14.06 -0.60 -22.51
CA GLY A 138 13.11 0.10 -23.39
C GLY A 138 13.05 -0.42 -24.86
N GLY A 139 13.93 -1.32 -25.23
CA GLY A 139 13.93 -2.05 -26.51
C GLY A 139 14.46 -3.45 -26.26
N LEU A 140 13.73 -4.46 -26.72
CA LEU A 140 14.10 -5.87 -26.53
C LEU A 140 14.80 -6.43 -27.75
N SER A 141 15.79 -7.26 -27.51
CA SER A 141 16.46 -8.12 -28.48
C SER A 141 16.53 -9.55 -27.96
N TRP A 142 16.85 -10.49 -28.79
CA TRP A 142 16.94 -11.92 -28.45
C TRP A 142 17.89 -12.25 -27.30
N ASN A 143 18.81 -11.34 -26.96
CA ASN A 143 19.81 -11.46 -25.91
C ASN A 143 19.79 -10.30 -24.92
N SER A 144 18.66 -9.65 -24.70
CA SER A 144 18.52 -8.55 -23.76
C SER A 144 18.83 -8.96 -22.33
N GLU A 145 19.36 -8.01 -21.58
CA GLU A 145 19.62 -8.12 -20.15
C GLU A 145 18.56 -7.37 -19.34
N ALA A 146 18.35 -7.78 -18.10
CA ALA A 146 17.57 -7.02 -17.13
C ALA A 146 18.27 -5.68 -16.83
N THR A 147 17.47 -4.64 -16.55
CA THR A 147 17.97 -3.29 -16.22
C THR A 147 18.36 -3.10 -14.76
N ALA A 148 18.03 -4.07 -13.91
CA ALA A 148 18.33 -4.08 -12.48
C ALA A 148 18.30 -5.51 -11.95
N ASP A 149 19.08 -5.78 -10.90
CA ASP A 149 19.06 -7.04 -10.18
C ASP A 149 17.78 -7.18 -9.35
N HIS A 150 17.25 -8.38 -9.23
CA HIS A 150 16.16 -8.76 -8.33
C HIS A 150 16.69 -9.80 -7.35
N SER A 151 16.66 -9.51 -6.04
CA SER A 151 17.32 -10.34 -5.04
C SER A 151 16.72 -11.74 -4.94
N ASP A 152 17.54 -12.78 -4.77
CA ASP A 152 17.16 -14.20 -4.67
C ASP A 152 16.01 -14.44 -3.66
N ASN A 153 16.02 -13.73 -2.52
CA ASN A 153 14.98 -13.86 -1.50
C ASN A 153 13.61 -13.30 -1.96
N GLU A 154 13.61 -12.34 -2.85
CA GLU A 154 12.40 -11.77 -3.45
C GLU A 154 11.98 -12.55 -4.69
N ALA A 155 12.95 -13.08 -5.43
CA ALA A 155 12.74 -13.86 -6.65
C ALA A 155 11.90 -15.13 -6.43
N VAL A 156 11.95 -15.75 -5.24
CA VAL A 156 11.16 -16.93 -4.89
C VAL A 156 9.78 -16.61 -4.31
N VAL A 157 9.41 -15.33 -4.23
CA VAL A 157 8.10 -14.87 -3.75
C VAL A 157 7.27 -14.37 -4.92
N PHE A 158 6.03 -14.87 -5.06
CA PHE A 158 5.16 -14.38 -6.12
C PHE A 158 4.85 -12.90 -5.97
N GLN A 159 5.18 -12.12 -6.99
CA GLN A 159 4.69 -10.77 -7.20
C GLN A 159 3.43 -10.79 -8.07
N GLU A 160 2.38 -10.08 -7.66
CA GLU A 160 1.10 -10.04 -8.36
C GLU A 160 0.99 -8.83 -9.28
N PHE A 161 0.59 -9.07 -10.53
CA PHE A 161 0.31 -8.06 -11.55
C PHE A 161 -1.17 -8.17 -11.94
N ASN A 162 -1.94 -7.13 -11.66
CA ASN A 162 -3.34 -7.09 -12.10
C ASN A 162 -3.40 -6.74 -13.59
N VAL A 163 -3.69 -7.73 -14.41
CA VAL A 163 -3.78 -7.62 -15.86
C VAL A 163 -5.22 -7.67 -16.38
N SER A 164 -6.20 -7.38 -15.51
CA SER A 164 -7.64 -7.39 -15.87
C SER A 164 -8.00 -6.38 -16.96
N SER A 165 -7.22 -5.31 -17.12
CA SER A 165 -7.40 -4.37 -18.25
C SER A 165 -7.21 -5.01 -19.64
N PHE A 166 -6.59 -6.19 -19.70
CA PHE A 166 -6.30 -6.95 -20.90
C PHE A 166 -7.25 -8.13 -21.15
N LEU A 167 -8.34 -8.25 -20.40
CA LEU A 167 -9.35 -9.30 -20.58
C LEU A 167 -9.88 -9.38 -22.00
N TYR A 168 -9.90 -8.26 -22.73
CA TYR A 168 -10.33 -8.19 -24.13
C TYR A 168 -9.43 -8.96 -25.11
N LEU A 169 -8.22 -9.34 -24.69
CA LEU A 169 -7.29 -10.16 -25.49
C LEU A 169 -7.62 -11.65 -25.44
N LEU A 170 -8.36 -12.11 -24.41
CA LEU A 170 -8.73 -13.51 -24.28
C LEU A 170 -9.59 -13.95 -25.46
N LYS A 171 -9.26 -15.11 -26.01
CA LYS A 171 -9.99 -15.77 -27.10
C LYS A 171 -10.66 -17.04 -26.61
N GLU A 172 -11.79 -17.39 -27.20
CA GLU A 172 -12.37 -18.71 -26.99
C GLU A 172 -11.42 -19.77 -27.56
N GLY A 173 -11.21 -20.84 -26.80
CA GLY A 173 -10.25 -21.89 -27.12
C GLY A 173 -8.83 -21.57 -26.65
N LYS A 174 -7.86 -21.78 -27.51
CA LYS A 174 -6.42 -21.64 -27.22
C LYS A 174 -6.03 -20.19 -27.00
N ASN A 175 -5.26 -19.95 -25.97
CA ASN A 175 -4.54 -18.70 -25.67
C ASN A 175 -3.08 -19.03 -25.32
N VAL A 176 -2.22 -18.05 -25.37
CA VAL A 176 -0.81 -18.18 -25.00
C VAL A 176 -0.37 -17.05 -24.08
N LEU A 177 0.26 -17.41 -22.99
CA LEU A 177 1.12 -16.52 -22.22
C LEU A 177 2.55 -16.76 -22.69
N ALA A 178 3.14 -15.76 -23.34
CA ALA A 178 4.53 -15.79 -23.76
C ALA A 178 5.36 -14.91 -22.83
N ILE A 179 6.50 -15.40 -22.37
CA ILE A 179 7.35 -14.70 -21.42
C ILE A 179 8.77 -14.64 -21.95
N HIS A 180 9.34 -13.45 -22.02
CA HIS A 180 10.74 -13.19 -22.24
C HIS A 180 11.39 -13.00 -20.86
N GLY A 181 12.08 -14.01 -20.36
CA GLY A 181 12.90 -13.93 -19.15
C GLY A 181 14.20 -13.21 -19.43
N LEU A 182 14.64 -12.37 -18.52
CA LEU A 182 15.81 -11.50 -18.63
C LEU A 182 16.70 -11.70 -17.40
N ASN A 183 17.96 -12.06 -17.65
CA ASN A 183 19.01 -12.17 -16.64
C ASN A 183 19.79 -10.86 -16.53
N GLY A 184 20.41 -10.58 -15.39
CA GLY A 184 21.23 -9.39 -15.14
C GLY A 184 22.57 -9.38 -15.88
N GLY A 185 22.98 -10.53 -16.42
CA GLY A 185 24.19 -10.64 -17.24
C GLY A 185 24.61 -12.09 -17.51
N ILE A 186 25.40 -12.28 -18.56
CA ILE A 186 25.86 -13.61 -19.03
C ILE A 186 26.69 -14.38 -17.98
N THR A 187 27.23 -13.69 -16.99
CA THR A 187 28.02 -14.25 -15.90
C THR A 187 27.24 -14.34 -14.58
N SER A 188 25.93 -14.10 -14.59
CA SER A 188 25.09 -14.33 -13.41
C SER A 188 25.15 -15.79 -12.97
N SER A 189 25.05 -16.05 -11.68
CA SER A 189 25.10 -17.42 -11.12
C SER A 189 23.76 -18.15 -11.26
N ASP A 190 22.68 -17.44 -11.60
CA ASP A 190 21.32 -17.95 -11.55
C ASP A 190 20.35 -17.16 -12.45
N MET A 191 19.18 -17.74 -12.66
CA MET A 191 18.01 -17.16 -13.31
C MET A 191 16.79 -17.99 -12.93
N LEU A 192 15.68 -17.36 -12.63
CA LEU A 192 14.40 -18.02 -12.36
C LEU A 192 13.26 -17.30 -13.06
N ILE A 193 12.43 -18.04 -13.78
CA ILE A 193 11.14 -17.58 -14.28
C ILE A 193 10.07 -18.61 -13.95
N SER A 194 9.09 -18.21 -13.14
CA SER A 194 7.91 -19.02 -12.85
C SER A 194 6.66 -18.15 -12.85
N ALA A 195 5.61 -18.61 -13.50
CA ALA A 195 4.39 -17.86 -13.69
C ALA A 195 3.15 -18.66 -13.34
N GLU A 196 2.17 -18.00 -12.71
CA GLU A 196 0.80 -18.49 -12.58
C GLU A 196 -0.17 -17.45 -13.16
N LEU A 197 -1.19 -17.90 -13.85
CA LEU A 197 -2.25 -17.04 -14.36
C LEU A 197 -3.58 -17.41 -13.69
N HIS A 198 -4.05 -16.55 -12.81
CA HIS A 198 -5.29 -16.70 -12.07
C HIS A 198 -6.38 -15.83 -12.69
N GLY A 199 -7.60 -16.33 -12.69
CA GLY A 199 -8.77 -15.56 -13.10
C GLY A 199 -9.96 -15.79 -12.19
N LYS A 200 -10.99 -14.97 -12.36
CA LYS A 200 -12.31 -15.17 -11.76
C LYS A 200 -13.33 -15.38 -12.90
N LYS A 201 -14.06 -16.49 -12.85
CA LYS A 201 -15.10 -16.84 -13.82
C LYS A 201 -16.49 -16.67 -13.21
N ILE A 202 -17.40 -16.08 -13.97
CA ILE A 202 -18.81 -16.00 -13.62
C ILE A 202 -19.54 -17.22 -14.21
N THR A 203 -20.32 -17.93 -13.39
CA THR A 203 -21.00 -19.16 -13.81
C THR A 203 -22.28 -18.93 -14.58
N ASP A 204 -22.97 -17.80 -14.40
CA ASP A 204 -24.18 -17.45 -15.14
C ASP A 204 -24.36 -15.92 -15.22
N PRO A 205 -24.08 -15.29 -16.38
CA PRO A 205 -24.25 -13.84 -16.55
C PRO A 205 -25.70 -13.36 -16.49
N SER A 206 -26.68 -14.25 -16.59
CA SER A 206 -28.11 -13.88 -16.68
C SER A 206 -28.80 -13.76 -15.31
N LEU A 207 -28.16 -14.19 -14.23
CA LEU A 207 -28.73 -14.26 -12.88
C LEU A 207 -28.17 -13.21 -11.89
N GLY A 208 -27.81 -12.02 -12.38
CA GLY A 208 -27.21 -10.97 -11.59
C GLY A 208 -28.13 -10.44 -10.47
N LYS A 209 -27.64 -10.43 -9.23
CA LYS A 209 -28.29 -9.74 -8.11
C LYS A 209 -28.08 -8.22 -8.26
N ALA A 210 -29.17 -7.45 -8.15
CA ALA A 210 -29.03 -5.99 -8.09
C ALA A 210 -28.48 -5.58 -6.72
N GLY A 211 -27.53 -4.67 -6.71
CA GLY A 211 -26.91 -4.18 -5.48
C GLY A 211 -25.95 -3.02 -5.71
N TYR A 212 -25.36 -2.56 -4.64
CA TYR A 212 -24.33 -1.52 -4.68
C TYR A 212 -22.99 -2.15 -5.11
N LEU A 213 -22.36 -1.57 -6.11
CA LEU A 213 -21.11 -2.09 -6.63
C LEU A 213 -19.94 -1.74 -5.71
N ALA A 214 -19.06 -2.71 -5.44
CA ALA A 214 -17.85 -2.50 -4.64
C ALA A 214 -16.93 -1.45 -5.27
N MET A 215 -16.80 -1.50 -6.60
CA MET A 215 -16.09 -0.50 -7.43
C MET A 215 -16.84 -0.30 -8.75
N PRO A 216 -16.86 0.95 -9.29
CA PRO A 216 -17.36 1.18 -10.64
C PRO A 216 -16.48 0.42 -11.65
N SER A 217 -17.10 -0.27 -12.59
CA SER A 217 -16.40 -1.00 -13.66
C SER A 217 -16.78 -0.42 -15.04
N PRO A 218 -16.32 0.81 -15.41
CA PRO A 218 -16.62 1.40 -16.68
C PRO A 218 -16.11 0.50 -17.82
N ARG A 219 -17.01 0.07 -18.70
CA ARG A 219 -16.75 -0.84 -19.83
C ARG A 219 -16.35 -2.28 -19.46
N GLY A 220 -16.45 -2.68 -18.19
CA GLY A 220 -16.25 -4.04 -17.73
C GLY A 220 -17.52 -4.63 -17.10
N TYR A 221 -17.47 -5.90 -16.74
CA TYR A 221 -18.54 -6.53 -15.97
C TYR A 221 -18.57 -5.96 -14.55
N ASN A 222 -19.77 -5.70 -14.05
CA ASN A 222 -19.95 -5.32 -12.67
C ASN A 222 -19.49 -6.47 -11.76
N GLY A 223 -18.59 -6.17 -10.82
CA GLY A 223 -18.10 -7.13 -9.83
C GLY A 223 -19.12 -7.41 -8.72
N GLU A 224 -18.61 -7.79 -7.54
CA GLU A 224 -19.45 -8.05 -6.37
C GLU A 224 -20.38 -6.87 -6.06
N THR A 225 -21.61 -7.21 -5.71
CA THR A 225 -22.60 -6.25 -5.22
C THR A 225 -22.89 -6.49 -3.75
N PHE A 226 -23.21 -5.43 -3.04
CA PHE A 226 -23.67 -5.45 -1.67
C PHE A 226 -25.16 -5.10 -1.60
N ASP A 227 -25.86 -5.68 -0.63
CA ASP A 227 -27.25 -5.35 -0.34
C ASP A 227 -27.39 -3.95 0.25
N GLY A 228 -26.32 -3.43 0.85
CA GLY A 228 -26.24 -2.11 1.49
C GLY A 228 -24.87 -1.87 2.11
N PHE A 229 -24.83 -0.94 3.01
CA PHE A 229 -23.64 -0.54 3.76
C PHE A 229 -23.87 -0.78 5.24
N VAL A 230 -22.87 -1.28 5.93
CA VAL A 230 -22.91 -1.32 7.40
C VAL A 230 -22.74 0.12 7.92
N GLY A 231 -23.55 0.50 8.87
CA GLY A 231 -23.42 1.79 9.55
C GLY A 231 -22.10 1.88 10.32
N ASP A 232 -21.51 3.04 10.27
CA ASP A 232 -20.17 3.28 10.82
C ASP A 232 -20.03 2.93 12.29
N THR A 233 -18.82 2.61 12.73
CA THR A 233 -18.53 2.33 14.15
C THR A 233 -18.62 3.64 14.95
N GLN A 234 -19.25 3.56 16.11
CA GLN A 234 -19.36 4.66 17.06
C GLN A 234 -18.78 4.25 18.41
N PHE A 235 -17.94 5.10 18.95
CA PHE A 235 -17.24 4.89 20.20
C PHE A 235 -17.88 5.75 21.29
N SER A 236 -18.15 5.18 22.46
CA SER A 236 -18.71 5.91 23.59
C SER A 236 -17.75 6.94 24.19
N VAL A 237 -16.46 6.78 23.94
CA VAL A 237 -15.38 7.67 24.36
C VAL A 237 -14.51 8.01 23.15
N ASP A 238 -14.30 9.29 22.90
CA ASP A 238 -13.46 9.76 21.79
C ASP A 238 -11.97 9.54 22.05
N ARG A 239 -11.17 9.62 20.99
CA ARG A 239 -9.70 9.70 21.09
C ARG A 239 -9.29 10.89 21.95
N GLY A 240 -8.21 10.75 22.71
CA GLY A 240 -7.83 11.87 23.58
C GLY A 240 -6.83 11.53 24.66
N PHE A 241 -6.68 12.47 25.60
CA PHE A 241 -5.88 12.31 26.79
C PHE A 241 -6.75 11.98 28.00
N TYR A 242 -6.36 10.98 28.77
CA TYR A 242 -7.10 10.45 29.90
C TYR A 242 -6.19 10.29 31.13
N GLU A 243 -6.77 10.48 32.31
CA GLU A 243 -6.10 10.33 33.59
C GLU A 243 -6.66 9.13 34.37
N GLU A 244 -7.92 8.78 34.12
CA GLU A 244 -8.63 7.68 34.77
C GLU A 244 -9.07 6.63 33.74
N SER A 245 -9.10 5.37 34.16
CA SER A 245 -9.60 4.25 33.36
C SER A 245 -11.09 4.38 33.09
N PHE A 246 -11.54 3.90 31.94
CA PHE A 246 -12.93 3.89 31.54
C PHE A 246 -13.31 2.62 30.79
N ASN A 247 -14.61 2.36 30.69
CA ASN A 247 -15.16 1.30 29.85
C ASN A 247 -15.62 1.90 28.53
N LEU A 248 -15.06 1.40 27.44
CA LEU A 248 -15.36 1.82 26.08
C LEU A 248 -16.40 0.90 25.45
N GLU A 249 -17.48 1.47 24.96
CA GLU A 249 -18.46 0.78 24.14
C GLU A 249 -18.30 1.13 22.67
N ILE A 250 -18.46 0.12 21.80
CA ILE A 250 -18.45 0.29 20.35
C ILE A 250 -19.78 -0.20 19.80
N THR A 251 -20.42 0.65 19.01
CA THR A 251 -21.74 0.34 18.41
C THR A 251 -21.73 0.59 16.89
N SER A 252 -22.72 0.05 16.20
CA SER A 252 -23.04 0.39 14.80
C SER A 252 -24.56 0.56 14.69
N SER A 253 -24.99 1.47 13.83
CA SER A 253 -26.42 1.70 13.57
C SER A 253 -27.08 0.56 12.77
N THR A 254 -26.31 -0.38 12.23
CA THR A 254 -26.86 -1.52 11.50
C THR A 254 -27.16 -2.67 12.47
N GLU A 255 -28.45 -2.97 12.63
CA GLU A 255 -28.90 -4.08 13.47
C GLU A 255 -28.32 -5.42 12.98
N GLY A 256 -27.76 -6.21 13.88
CA GLY A 256 -27.14 -7.51 13.57
C GLY A 256 -25.71 -7.40 12.99
N ALA A 257 -25.17 -6.21 12.80
CA ALA A 257 -23.78 -6.06 12.44
C ALA A 257 -22.86 -6.57 13.55
N LYS A 258 -21.79 -7.25 13.16
CA LYS A 258 -20.70 -7.68 14.06
C LYS A 258 -19.58 -6.64 14.02
N ILE A 259 -18.94 -6.46 15.15
CA ILE A 259 -17.78 -5.57 15.27
C ILE A 259 -16.57 -6.40 15.64
N ARG A 260 -15.43 -6.19 14.98
CA ARG A 260 -14.12 -6.68 15.41
C ARG A 260 -13.19 -5.51 15.68
N TYR A 261 -12.30 -5.70 16.63
CA TYR A 261 -11.31 -4.70 16.99
C TYR A 261 -9.94 -5.33 17.24
N THR A 262 -8.90 -4.49 17.18
CA THR A 262 -7.51 -4.82 17.53
C THR A 262 -6.96 -3.78 18.50
N LEU A 263 -5.99 -4.18 19.32
CA LEU A 263 -5.28 -3.32 20.29
C LEU A 263 -3.77 -3.26 20.03
N ASP A 264 -3.30 -3.98 19.01
CA ASP A 264 -1.88 -4.08 18.63
C ASP A 264 -1.51 -3.19 17.42
N GLY A 265 -2.48 -2.44 16.91
CA GLY A 265 -2.33 -1.58 15.74
C GLY A 265 -2.53 -2.28 14.39
N THR A 266 -2.70 -3.61 14.37
CA THR A 266 -3.04 -4.32 13.12
C THR A 266 -4.44 -3.95 12.63
N ALA A 267 -4.67 -4.05 11.31
CA ALA A 267 -5.97 -3.79 10.72
C ALA A 267 -6.96 -4.91 11.09
N PRO A 268 -8.09 -4.60 11.74
CA PRO A 268 -9.17 -5.55 11.90
C PRO A 268 -9.82 -5.84 10.54
N SER A 269 -10.38 -7.05 10.40
CA SER A 269 -11.14 -7.45 9.22
C SER A 269 -12.31 -8.34 9.61
N THR A 270 -13.05 -8.87 8.66
CA THR A 270 -14.11 -9.84 8.94
C THR A 270 -13.59 -11.13 9.60
N THR A 271 -12.29 -11.39 9.49
CA THR A 271 -11.63 -12.59 10.04
C THR A 271 -10.50 -12.30 11.02
N ASN A 272 -9.94 -11.08 11.03
CA ASN A 272 -8.87 -10.65 11.93
C ASN A 272 -9.41 -9.73 13.04
N GLY A 273 -8.85 -9.87 14.24
CA GLY A 273 -9.21 -9.09 15.41
C GLY A 273 -10.15 -9.82 16.37
N ILE A 274 -10.35 -9.24 17.54
CA ILE A 274 -11.20 -9.74 18.62
C ILE A 274 -12.65 -9.41 18.28
N LEU A 275 -13.55 -10.37 18.41
CA LEU A 275 -14.99 -10.09 18.28
C LEU A 275 -15.46 -9.25 19.48
N TYR A 276 -16.12 -8.14 19.20
CA TYR A 276 -16.65 -7.28 20.26
C TYR A 276 -17.91 -7.92 20.86
N GLU A 277 -17.86 -8.18 22.16
CA GLU A 277 -18.96 -8.81 22.91
C GLU A 277 -19.44 -7.95 24.09
N GLY A 278 -18.78 -6.83 24.33
CA GLY A 278 -19.13 -5.92 25.44
C GLY A 278 -18.04 -4.90 25.74
N PRO A 279 -18.25 -4.03 26.74
CA PRO A 279 -17.36 -2.90 27.01
C PRO A 279 -15.90 -3.32 27.24
N ILE A 280 -14.98 -2.55 26.67
CA ILE A 280 -13.52 -2.76 26.76
C ILE A 280 -12.99 -1.82 27.83
N ASN A 281 -12.34 -2.37 28.86
CA ASN A 281 -11.64 -1.55 29.85
C ASN A 281 -10.36 -0.96 29.24
N VAL A 282 -10.24 0.37 29.27
CA VAL A 282 -9.06 1.13 28.84
C VAL A 282 -8.45 1.82 30.04
N ASP A 283 -7.29 1.37 30.48
CA ASP A 283 -6.61 1.80 31.70
C ASP A 283 -5.17 2.28 31.48
N LYS A 284 -4.70 2.27 30.23
CA LYS A 284 -3.38 2.73 29.80
C LYS A 284 -3.41 3.21 28.35
N THR A 285 -2.32 3.79 27.89
CA THR A 285 -2.17 4.23 26.49
C THR A 285 -2.46 3.08 25.54
N THR A 286 -3.55 3.23 24.77
CA THR A 286 -4.12 2.17 23.95
C THR A 286 -4.44 2.70 22.56
N VAL A 287 -4.07 1.94 21.55
CA VAL A 287 -4.52 2.14 20.17
C VAL A 287 -5.58 1.10 19.87
N LEU A 288 -6.78 1.55 19.59
CA LEU A 288 -7.88 0.67 19.22
C LEU A 288 -8.28 0.94 17.78
N ARG A 289 -8.37 -0.13 16.98
CA ARG A 289 -8.90 -0.09 15.61
C ARG A 289 -10.12 -0.98 15.54
N ALA A 290 -11.20 -0.53 14.90
CA ALA A 290 -12.44 -1.29 14.79
C ALA A 290 -13.03 -1.26 13.38
N ILE A 291 -13.76 -2.32 13.03
CA ILE A 291 -14.53 -2.46 11.81
C ILE A 291 -15.88 -3.10 12.14
N ALA A 292 -16.96 -2.58 11.58
CA ALA A 292 -18.26 -3.23 11.61
C ALA A 292 -18.54 -3.93 10.27
N TYR A 293 -19.12 -5.13 10.33
CA TYR A 293 -19.39 -5.94 9.15
C TYR A 293 -20.65 -6.80 9.31
N MET A 294 -21.29 -7.10 8.20
CA MET A 294 -22.44 -8.01 8.11
C MET A 294 -22.39 -8.73 6.76
N SER A 295 -22.82 -9.99 6.74
CA SER A 295 -22.85 -10.77 5.50
C SER A 295 -23.75 -10.10 4.46
N GLY A 296 -23.29 -9.97 3.23
CA GLY A 296 -24.01 -9.32 2.13
C GLY A 296 -23.93 -7.80 2.12
N PHE A 297 -23.37 -7.17 3.16
CA PHE A 297 -23.21 -5.70 3.25
C PHE A 297 -21.75 -5.32 3.10
N ARG A 298 -21.51 -4.13 2.54
CA ARG A 298 -20.16 -3.56 2.52
C ARG A 298 -19.76 -3.19 3.94
N PRO A 299 -18.64 -3.72 4.46
CA PRO A 299 -18.11 -3.34 5.78
C PRO A 299 -17.80 -1.84 5.86
N THR A 300 -17.68 -1.32 7.08
CA THR A 300 -17.20 0.05 7.31
C THR A 300 -15.74 0.21 6.89
N ASN A 301 -15.25 1.45 6.80
CA ASN A 301 -13.82 1.73 6.95
C ASN A 301 -13.35 1.26 8.33
N ILE A 302 -12.04 1.29 8.54
CA ILE A 302 -11.44 1.01 9.84
C ILE A 302 -11.29 2.32 10.59
N ASP A 303 -12.01 2.45 11.70
CA ASP A 303 -11.83 3.56 12.60
C ASP A 303 -10.69 3.28 13.57
N THR A 304 -9.89 4.31 13.84
CA THR A 304 -8.76 4.25 14.77
C THR A 304 -8.96 5.28 15.88
N HIS A 305 -8.88 4.85 17.12
CA HIS A 305 -8.90 5.71 18.29
C HIS A 305 -7.68 5.46 19.17
N THR A 306 -6.90 6.49 19.39
CA THR A 306 -5.77 6.47 20.32
C THR A 306 -6.15 7.16 21.63
N TYR A 307 -6.09 6.39 22.72
CA TYR A 307 -6.32 6.85 24.08
C TYR A 307 -4.96 7.00 24.75
N ILE A 308 -4.61 8.20 25.20
CA ILE A 308 -3.29 8.53 25.74
C ILE A 308 -3.42 8.77 27.23
N PHE A 309 -2.68 7.99 28.01
CA PHE A 309 -2.52 8.18 29.46
C PHE A 309 -1.12 8.73 29.70
N PRO A 310 -0.96 10.04 30.00
CA PRO A 310 0.36 10.66 30.12
C PRO A 310 1.24 10.02 31.19
N GLU A 311 0.67 9.53 32.28
CA GLU A 311 1.41 8.83 33.34
C GLU A 311 2.01 7.50 32.81
N ASP A 312 1.23 6.74 32.02
CA ASP A 312 1.74 5.52 31.37
C ASP A 312 2.81 5.85 30.31
N VAL A 313 2.66 6.97 29.60
CA VAL A 313 3.63 7.41 28.58
C VAL A 313 5.00 7.70 29.18
N VAL A 314 5.08 8.30 30.37
CA VAL A 314 6.38 8.63 31.02
C VAL A 314 7.16 7.38 31.44
N ASP A 315 6.49 6.24 31.58
CA ASP A 315 7.09 4.94 31.92
C ASP A 315 7.43 4.09 30.68
N GLN A 316 7.12 4.55 29.48
CA GLN A 316 7.43 3.82 28.25
C GLN A 316 8.95 3.61 28.06
N PRO A 317 9.39 2.47 27.50
CA PRO A 317 10.81 2.10 27.37
C PRO A 317 11.67 3.10 26.59
N ARG A 318 11.08 3.94 25.75
CA ARG A 318 11.80 4.96 24.98
C ARG A 318 11.99 6.27 25.73
N MET A 319 11.32 6.46 26.84
CA MET A 319 11.49 7.63 27.69
C MET A 319 12.84 7.55 28.43
N ARG A 320 13.53 8.68 28.47
CA ARG A 320 14.86 8.72 29.12
C ARG A 320 14.71 8.89 30.62
N ASN A 321 15.16 7.91 31.39
CA ASN A 321 15.16 7.98 32.85
C ASN A 321 15.83 9.24 33.40
N SER A 322 16.87 9.75 32.73
CA SER A 322 17.51 11.03 33.13
C SER A 322 16.58 12.25 33.01
N VAL A 323 15.48 12.13 32.33
CA VAL A 323 14.44 13.17 32.20
C VAL A 323 13.26 12.83 33.13
N THR A 324 12.69 11.64 32.99
CA THR A 324 11.48 11.24 33.72
C THR A 324 11.72 11.10 35.22
N GLN A 325 12.94 10.70 35.64
CA GLN A 325 13.33 10.57 37.03
C GLN A 325 14.05 11.81 37.59
N SER A 326 14.17 12.86 36.81
CA SER A 326 14.77 14.14 37.24
C SER A 326 13.82 14.85 38.20
N ASN A 327 14.36 15.32 39.35
CA ASN A 327 13.59 16.09 40.33
C ASN A 327 13.05 17.43 39.78
N THR A 328 13.64 17.94 38.68
CA THR A 328 13.24 19.21 38.05
C THR A 328 12.45 19.01 36.76
N LEU A 329 12.77 18.01 35.94
CA LEU A 329 12.14 17.77 34.66
C LEU A 329 10.97 16.76 34.75
N GLY A 330 11.11 15.73 35.61
CA GLY A 330 10.08 14.71 35.77
C GLY A 330 8.69 15.28 36.06
N PRO A 331 8.53 16.17 37.03
CA PRO A 331 7.25 16.79 37.34
C PRO A 331 6.61 17.59 36.21
N GLN A 332 7.42 18.02 35.22
CA GLN A 332 6.94 18.81 34.08
C GLN A 332 6.54 17.92 32.85
N MET A 333 6.81 16.62 32.93
CA MET A 333 6.64 15.74 31.75
C MET A 333 5.19 15.64 31.28
N ILE A 334 4.24 15.46 32.18
CA ILE A 334 2.82 15.35 31.87
C ILE A 334 2.31 16.60 31.18
N ASP A 335 2.62 17.79 31.74
CA ASP A 335 2.25 19.07 31.16
C ASP A 335 2.94 19.26 29.79
N SER A 336 4.19 18.83 29.67
CA SER A 336 4.93 18.90 28.41
C SER A 336 4.29 18.03 27.33
N LEU A 337 3.82 16.83 27.64
CA LEU A 337 3.11 15.94 26.70
C LEU A 337 1.78 16.52 26.22
N LYS A 338 1.17 17.37 27.03
CA LYS A 338 -0.11 18.06 26.72
C LYS A 338 0.08 19.43 26.08
N SER A 339 1.32 19.97 25.99
CA SER A 339 1.61 21.36 25.65
C SER A 339 1.42 21.74 24.18
N VAL A 340 1.48 20.77 23.28
CA VAL A 340 1.24 20.91 21.84
C VAL A 340 0.38 19.75 21.34
N PRO A 341 -0.32 19.94 20.20
CA PRO A 341 -1.15 18.86 19.66
C PRO A 341 -0.35 17.60 19.35
N THR A 342 -1.04 16.48 19.33
CA THR A 342 -0.49 15.15 19.07
C THR A 342 -0.91 14.64 17.70
N ILE A 343 0.04 14.06 16.96
CA ILE A 343 -0.21 13.20 15.80
C ILE A 343 0.04 11.76 16.22
N SER A 344 -1.01 10.95 16.24
CA SER A 344 -0.92 9.51 16.40
C SER A 344 -0.91 8.84 15.04
N ILE A 345 0.06 7.99 14.79
CA ILE A 345 0.24 7.23 13.56
C ILE A 345 0.14 5.75 13.92
N VAL A 346 -0.75 5.04 13.25
CA VAL A 346 -0.98 3.61 13.47
C VAL A 346 -0.83 2.85 12.17
N THR A 347 0.05 1.87 12.15
CA THR A 347 0.32 1.02 10.99
C THR A 347 0.40 -0.45 11.40
N ASP A 348 0.02 -1.34 10.50
CA ASP A 348 0.01 -2.79 10.75
C ASP A 348 1.39 -3.34 11.08
N ASN A 349 2.43 -2.78 10.47
CA ASN A 349 3.81 -3.15 10.74
C ASN A 349 4.65 -1.92 11.10
N PRO A 350 4.74 -1.54 12.39
CA PRO A 350 5.56 -0.41 12.83
C PRO A 350 7.07 -0.71 12.82
N SER A 351 7.48 -1.99 12.76
CA SER A 351 8.89 -2.40 12.93
C SER A 351 9.86 -1.66 11.98
N PRO A 352 9.57 -1.48 10.69
CA PRO A 352 10.47 -0.76 9.79
C PRO A 352 10.68 0.71 10.18
N PHE A 353 9.68 1.32 10.85
CA PHE A 353 9.71 2.72 11.28
C PHE A 353 10.29 2.91 12.67
N THR A 354 10.21 1.86 13.51
CA THR A 354 10.70 1.87 14.91
C THR A 354 12.13 1.33 15.03
N ASN A 355 12.60 0.52 14.10
CA ASN A 355 13.95 -0.01 14.10
C ASN A 355 14.95 1.08 13.69
N GLU A 356 15.80 1.48 14.64
CA GLU A 356 16.83 2.51 14.43
C GLU A 356 17.90 2.09 13.41
N SER A 357 18.10 0.79 13.22
CA SER A 357 19.08 0.21 12.30
C SER A 357 18.51 -0.03 10.90
N SER A 358 17.18 0.06 10.71
CA SER A 358 16.58 -0.12 9.40
C SER A 358 16.98 1.01 8.45
N GLY A 359 17.20 0.68 7.19
CA GLY A 359 17.40 1.64 6.11
C GLY A 359 16.20 2.60 5.96
N ASN A 360 16.24 3.45 4.95
CA ASN A 360 15.13 4.34 4.65
C ASN A 360 14.00 3.60 3.96
N ILE A 361 12.82 3.61 4.58
CA ILE A 361 11.59 3.16 3.93
C ILE A 361 11.14 4.22 2.96
N ARG A 362 11.32 3.98 1.65
CA ARG A 362 10.92 4.89 0.56
C ARG A 362 9.53 4.57 0.02
N SER A 363 9.11 3.31 0.09
CA SER A 363 7.75 2.89 -0.24
C SER A 363 6.76 3.36 0.83
N GLU A 364 5.53 3.64 0.41
CA GLU A 364 4.46 4.02 1.33
C GLU A 364 3.84 2.76 1.95
N SER A 365 3.77 2.72 3.29
CA SER A 365 3.00 1.73 4.06
C SER A 365 1.68 2.31 4.50
N PRO A 366 0.56 1.56 4.44
CA PRO A 366 -0.73 2.03 4.96
C PRO A 366 -0.65 2.42 6.43
N ALA A 367 -1.24 3.54 6.79
CA ALA A 367 -1.31 3.99 8.17
C ALA A 367 -2.58 4.83 8.40
N SER A 368 -3.15 4.73 9.59
CA SER A 368 -4.14 5.67 10.09
C SER A 368 -3.44 6.80 10.82
N VAL A 369 -3.92 8.02 10.64
CA VAL A 369 -3.33 9.25 11.20
C VAL A 369 -4.39 10.04 11.92
N GLU A 370 -4.15 10.30 13.18
CA GLU A 370 -5.06 11.06 14.04
C GLU A 370 -4.40 12.35 14.51
N MET A 371 -5.16 13.44 14.52
CA MET A 371 -4.82 14.67 15.23
C MET A 371 -5.59 14.73 16.53
N ILE A 372 -4.90 14.87 17.64
CA ILE A 372 -5.47 14.83 19.00
C ILE A 372 -5.02 16.06 19.76
N PHE A 373 -5.97 16.73 20.39
CA PHE A 373 -5.73 17.89 21.24
C PHE A 373 -5.95 17.54 22.71
N SER A 374 -5.11 18.08 23.59
CA SER A 374 -5.18 17.83 25.02
C SER A 374 -6.36 18.53 25.71
N ASP A 375 -6.95 19.55 25.08
CA ASP A 375 -8.10 20.30 25.55
C ASP A 375 -9.44 19.68 25.14
N GLY A 376 -9.42 18.51 24.44
CA GLY A 376 -10.60 17.84 23.91
C GLY A 376 -11.18 18.46 22.65
N SER A 377 -10.50 19.45 22.04
CA SER A 377 -10.90 20.00 20.76
C SER A 377 -10.93 18.91 19.68
N ARG A 378 -11.87 19.05 18.75
CA ARG A 378 -12.04 18.08 17.67
C ARG A 378 -10.81 18.06 16.74
N GLY A 379 -10.20 16.90 16.62
CA GLY A 379 -9.17 16.61 15.63
C GLY A 379 -9.74 15.92 14.37
N PHE A 380 -8.89 15.17 13.69
CA PHE A 380 -9.27 14.32 12.55
C PHE A 380 -8.67 12.92 12.69
N GLN A 381 -9.22 11.97 11.94
CA GLN A 381 -8.61 10.70 11.62
C GLN A 381 -8.77 10.48 10.12
N GLU A 382 -7.66 10.17 9.45
CA GLU A 382 -7.63 9.87 8.02
C GLU A 382 -6.58 8.81 7.73
N ASP A 383 -6.82 7.99 6.72
CA ASP A 383 -5.87 6.98 6.28
C ASP A 383 -4.92 7.55 5.22
N GLY A 384 -3.65 7.16 5.31
CA GLY A 384 -2.60 7.65 4.41
C GLY A 384 -1.46 6.67 4.24
N GLY A 385 -0.51 7.03 3.36
CA GLY A 385 0.72 6.29 3.14
C GLY A 385 1.88 6.88 3.93
N LEU A 386 2.39 6.13 4.90
CA LEU A 386 3.54 6.50 5.73
C LEU A 386 4.84 6.07 5.08
N LYS A 387 5.82 6.95 5.02
CA LYS A 387 7.20 6.63 4.63
C LYS A 387 8.21 7.53 5.33
N HIS A 388 9.49 7.13 5.31
CA HIS A 388 10.56 8.02 5.74
C HIS A 388 10.73 9.18 4.77
N PHE A 389 11.04 10.36 5.32
CA PHE A 389 11.28 11.59 4.59
C PHE A 389 12.67 12.15 4.90
N GLY A 390 13.32 12.73 3.89
CA GLY A 390 14.64 13.33 4.01
C GLY A 390 15.70 12.60 3.19
N GLY A 391 16.85 13.26 3.03
CA GLY A 391 17.99 12.79 2.25
C GLY A 391 19.09 12.14 3.10
N TYR A 392 20.29 12.76 3.07
CA TYR A 392 21.52 12.27 3.69
C TYR A 392 21.45 11.94 5.20
N TYR A 393 20.56 12.62 5.95
CA TYR A 393 20.43 12.49 7.42
C TYR A 393 19.47 11.36 7.87
N THR A 394 19.22 10.40 7.03
CA THR A 394 18.35 9.27 7.33
C THR A 394 18.95 8.23 8.28
N ASN A 395 20.24 8.35 8.59
CA ASN A 395 20.95 7.49 9.56
C ASN A 395 20.74 7.91 11.02
N PHE A 396 19.98 8.98 11.29
CA PHE A 396 19.66 9.36 12.65
C PHE A 396 18.58 8.44 13.25
N ARG A 397 18.70 8.17 14.55
CA ARG A 397 17.73 7.37 15.31
C ARG A 397 16.30 7.88 15.21
N LYS A 398 16.13 9.20 15.24
CA LYS A 398 14.82 9.85 15.07
C LYS A 398 14.68 10.32 13.63
N LYS A 399 13.93 9.55 12.84
CA LYS A 399 13.70 9.81 11.41
C LYS A 399 12.51 10.73 11.20
N SER A 400 12.55 11.51 10.12
CA SER A 400 11.42 12.30 9.66
C SER A 400 10.45 11.41 8.85
N PHE A 401 9.15 11.71 8.93
CA PHE A 401 8.11 10.97 8.24
C PHE A 401 7.43 11.87 7.21
N ARG A 402 6.92 11.24 6.16
CA ARG A 402 5.97 11.83 5.23
C ARG A 402 4.73 10.97 5.18
N ILE A 403 3.59 11.62 5.26
CA ILE A 403 2.27 11.00 5.12
C ILE A 403 1.66 11.56 3.84
N GLY A 404 1.28 10.68 2.93
CA GLY A 404 0.59 11.03 1.68
C GLY A 404 -0.86 10.53 1.71
N PHE A 405 -1.82 11.45 1.62
CA PHE A 405 -3.24 11.11 1.54
C PHE A 405 -3.61 10.86 0.08
N ARG A 406 -4.04 9.63 -0.23
CA ARG A 406 -4.28 9.17 -1.59
C ARG A 406 -5.49 8.25 -1.65
N SER A 407 -6.19 8.23 -2.80
CA SER A 407 -7.38 7.41 -3.01
C SER A 407 -7.22 5.91 -2.70
N LYS A 408 -6.01 5.37 -2.83
CA LYS A 408 -5.74 3.98 -2.49
C LYS A 408 -5.80 3.67 -0.98
N TYR A 409 -5.76 4.72 -0.12
CA TYR A 409 -5.83 4.56 1.33
C TYR A 409 -7.18 5.05 1.90
N GLY A 410 -7.78 6.07 1.28
CA GLY A 410 -9.01 6.70 1.76
C GLY A 410 -9.20 8.06 1.09
N ALA A 411 -9.38 9.10 1.88
CA ALA A 411 -9.51 10.47 1.36
C ALA A 411 -8.23 10.92 0.65
N THR A 412 -8.39 11.60 -0.48
CA THR A 412 -7.26 12.14 -1.25
C THR A 412 -6.66 13.40 -0.62
N LYS A 413 -7.37 14.00 0.32
CA LYS A 413 -6.96 15.20 1.05
C LYS A 413 -7.60 15.22 2.43
N VAL A 414 -6.84 15.65 3.41
CA VAL A 414 -7.39 16.08 4.71
C VAL A 414 -8.00 17.46 4.55
N ASN A 415 -9.19 17.65 5.11
CA ASN A 415 -9.85 18.95 5.19
C ASN A 415 -9.94 19.33 6.68
N PHE A 416 -8.92 19.99 7.18
CA PHE A 416 -8.78 20.34 8.58
C PHE A 416 -7.93 21.62 8.77
N PRO A 417 -8.37 22.58 9.59
CA PRO A 417 -7.65 23.84 9.82
C PRO A 417 -6.45 23.62 10.77
N LEU A 418 -5.43 22.92 10.27
CA LEU A 418 -4.25 22.55 11.05
C LEU A 418 -3.54 23.75 11.72
N PHE A 419 -3.68 24.95 11.15
CA PHE A 419 -3.05 26.17 11.61
C PHE A 419 -4.04 27.22 12.11
N ASP A 420 -5.21 26.80 12.56
CA ASP A 420 -6.15 27.69 13.21
C ASP A 420 -5.50 28.40 14.41
N GLY A 421 -5.73 29.69 14.54
CA GLY A 421 -5.07 30.55 15.53
C GLY A 421 -3.71 31.14 15.11
N PHE A 422 -3.15 30.73 13.95
CA PHE A 422 -1.96 31.35 13.38
C PHE A 422 -2.33 32.43 12.37
N ASN A 423 -1.88 33.64 12.60
CA ASN A 423 -2.13 34.77 11.71
C ASN A 423 -0.96 35.00 10.76
N TYR A 424 -1.14 34.75 9.48
CA TYR A 424 -0.16 35.04 8.43
C TYR A 424 -0.66 36.17 7.54
N LYS A 425 0.12 37.22 7.41
CA LYS A 425 -0.27 38.47 6.72
C LYS A 425 -0.45 38.28 5.21
N TYR A 426 0.43 37.52 4.56
CA TYR A 426 0.52 37.46 3.09
C TYR A 426 0.03 36.09 2.52
N TYR A 427 0.38 35.01 3.17
CA TYR A 427 0.08 33.66 2.72
C TYR A 427 -0.61 32.90 3.84
N PRO A 428 -1.95 32.92 3.90
CA PRO A 428 -2.68 32.11 4.87
C PRO A 428 -2.47 30.64 4.59
N PRO A 429 -2.40 29.78 5.63
CA PRO A 429 -2.30 28.34 5.46
C PRO A 429 -3.56 27.79 4.79
N THR A 430 -3.40 26.66 4.11
CA THR A 430 -4.54 25.94 3.56
C THR A 430 -5.09 24.94 4.57
N ASP A 431 -6.43 24.84 4.65
CA ASP A 431 -7.12 23.84 5.45
C ASP A 431 -7.27 22.52 4.71
N ARG A 432 -6.82 22.46 3.44
CA ARG A 432 -6.95 21.27 2.61
C ARG A 432 -5.60 20.88 2.02
N PHE A 433 -5.07 19.72 2.47
CA PHE A 433 -3.74 19.24 2.09
C PHE A 433 -3.73 17.73 1.81
N ASP A 434 -2.81 17.29 0.94
CA ASP A 434 -2.63 15.88 0.53
C ASP A 434 -1.31 15.28 1.04
N ILE A 435 -0.44 16.09 1.62
CA ILE A 435 0.85 15.67 2.19
C ILE A 435 1.07 16.38 3.53
N MET A 436 1.51 15.62 4.52
CA MET A 436 2.01 16.11 5.80
C MET A 436 3.43 15.61 6.01
N ASP A 437 4.37 16.52 6.22
CA ASP A 437 5.75 16.20 6.58
C ASP A 437 5.95 16.39 8.09
N LEU A 438 6.48 15.39 8.76
CA LEU A 438 6.83 15.42 10.16
C LEU A 438 8.37 15.42 10.27
N ARG A 439 8.95 16.58 10.48
CA ARG A 439 10.41 16.74 10.60
C ARG A 439 10.89 16.46 12.01
N SER A 440 11.83 15.52 12.11
CA SER A 440 12.41 15.10 13.39
C SER A 440 13.33 16.14 14.04
N GLY A 441 13.75 17.15 13.31
CA GLY A 441 14.70 18.17 13.78
C GLY A 441 16.13 17.66 13.95
N SER A 442 16.47 16.50 13.39
CA SER A 442 17.75 15.82 13.61
C SER A 442 18.99 16.70 13.40
N HIS A 443 19.02 17.47 12.32
CA HIS A 443 20.16 18.34 12.02
C HIS A 443 20.21 19.59 12.91
N ASP A 444 19.06 20.22 13.15
CA ASP A 444 18.99 21.45 13.95
C ASP A 444 19.25 21.18 15.42
N MET A 445 18.78 20.05 15.94
CA MET A 445 19.00 19.68 17.34
C MET A 445 20.42 19.22 17.64
N GLN A 446 21.02 18.39 16.76
CA GLN A 446 22.29 17.74 17.06
C GLN A 446 23.49 18.65 16.78
N SER A 447 23.45 19.47 15.73
CA SER A 447 24.59 20.26 15.31
C SER A 447 24.52 21.74 15.70
N ARG A 448 23.32 22.27 15.96
CA ARG A 448 23.11 23.69 16.22
C ARG A 448 22.41 24.01 17.52
N GLY A 449 21.85 23.02 18.21
CA GLY A 449 21.19 23.16 19.51
C GLY A 449 19.91 24.02 19.52
N ALA A 450 19.43 24.46 18.36
CA ALA A 450 18.28 25.34 18.24
C ALA A 450 17.16 24.69 17.42
N TYR A 451 16.24 24.01 18.09
CA TYR A 451 15.10 23.35 17.47
C TYR A 451 14.17 24.31 16.70
N MET A 452 14.29 25.60 16.98
CA MET A 452 13.46 26.68 16.44
C MET A 452 13.96 27.25 15.10
N SER A 453 15.18 26.93 14.64
CA SER A 453 15.79 27.61 13.49
C SER A 453 14.96 27.53 12.23
N ASN A 454 14.43 26.35 11.89
CA ASN A 454 13.61 26.19 10.71
C ASN A 454 12.32 26.99 10.81
N ARG A 455 11.62 26.89 11.96
CA ARG A 455 10.35 27.60 12.13
C ARG A 455 10.56 29.11 12.10
N PHE A 456 11.61 29.61 12.77
CA PHE A 456 11.97 31.03 12.75
C PHE A 456 12.25 31.52 11.33
N THR A 457 13.00 30.76 10.55
CA THR A 457 13.29 31.09 9.14
C THR A 457 12.02 31.11 8.29
N ASP A 458 11.22 30.07 8.38
CA ASP A 458 9.99 29.96 7.59
C ASP A 458 8.99 31.08 7.95
N ASP A 459 8.79 31.35 9.25
CA ASP A 459 7.93 32.46 9.70
C ASP A 459 8.44 33.80 9.25
N THR A 460 9.76 34.05 9.34
CA THR A 460 10.35 35.27 8.85
C THR A 460 10.14 35.46 7.35
N MET A 461 10.32 34.41 6.56
CA MET A 461 10.05 34.43 5.12
C MET A 461 8.58 34.74 4.81
N LEU A 462 7.66 34.12 5.51
CA LEU A 462 6.21 34.36 5.37
C LEU A 462 5.87 35.83 5.73
N GLU A 463 6.40 36.37 6.83
CA GLU A 463 6.19 37.76 7.25
C GLU A 463 6.79 38.78 6.28
N MET A 464 7.86 38.41 5.59
CA MET A 464 8.46 39.21 4.51
C MET A 464 7.68 39.13 3.19
N GLY A 465 6.61 38.35 3.12
CA GLY A 465 5.83 38.16 1.90
C GLY A 465 6.46 37.17 0.91
N ASN A 466 7.29 36.24 1.38
CA ASN A 466 7.86 35.15 0.58
C ASN A 466 7.17 33.85 0.90
N LEU A 467 7.18 32.91 -0.07
CA LEU A 467 6.62 31.58 0.13
C LEU A 467 7.53 30.74 1.02
N ALA A 468 6.97 30.20 2.09
CA ALA A 468 7.62 29.22 2.95
C ALA A 468 6.57 28.23 3.51
N PRO A 469 6.99 27.05 3.95
CA PRO A 469 6.06 26.08 4.56
C PRO A 469 5.45 26.61 5.86
N HIS A 470 4.14 26.39 6.04
CA HIS A 470 3.52 26.56 7.34
C HIS A 470 3.84 25.37 8.23
N GLY A 471 4.10 25.61 9.50
CA GLY A 471 4.48 24.55 10.43
C GLY A 471 4.07 24.85 11.86
N ARG A 472 3.77 23.77 12.59
CA ARG A 472 3.58 23.80 14.04
C ARG A 472 4.26 22.61 14.70
N PHE A 473 4.66 22.77 15.94
CA PHE A 473 5.17 21.66 16.72
C PHE A 473 4.03 20.72 17.13
N VAL A 474 4.31 19.43 17.07
CA VAL A 474 3.41 18.36 17.48
C VAL A 474 4.18 17.28 18.24
N HIS A 475 3.53 16.58 19.15
CA HIS A 475 3.99 15.30 19.63
C HIS A 475 3.61 14.21 18.63
N VAL A 476 4.49 13.23 18.44
CA VAL A 476 4.22 12.08 17.57
C VAL A 476 4.21 10.81 18.39
N TYR A 477 3.17 10.03 18.21
CA TYR A 477 3.06 8.65 18.70
C TYR A 477 3.06 7.70 17.50
N LEU A 478 3.72 6.56 17.64
CA LEU A 478 3.72 5.51 16.64
C LEU A 478 3.23 4.22 17.29
N ASN A 479 2.06 3.73 16.86
CA ASN A 479 1.35 2.61 17.49
C ASN A 479 1.30 2.75 19.02
N GLY A 480 0.86 3.91 19.53
CA GLY A 480 0.72 4.21 20.96
C GLY A 480 2.03 4.52 21.70
N ASN A 481 3.19 4.33 21.06
CA ASN A 481 4.48 4.64 21.69
C ASN A 481 4.88 6.09 21.39
N TYR A 482 5.28 6.82 22.42
CA TYR A 482 5.77 8.19 22.26
C TYR A 482 7.07 8.21 21.43
N TRP A 483 7.02 8.93 20.31
CA TRP A 483 8.14 8.98 19.35
C TRP A 483 8.94 10.28 19.44
N GLY A 484 8.39 11.29 20.12
CA GLY A 484 9.02 12.60 20.37
C GLY A 484 8.30 13.77 19.75
N GLN A 485 8.85 14.96 19.96
CA GLN A 485 8.34 16.20 19.37
C GLN A 485 8.83 16.35 17.93
N TYR A 486 7.95 16.73 17.02
CA TYR A 486 8.22 16.96 15.60
C TYR A 486 7.74 18.33 15.16
N LEU A 487 8.29 18.82 14.06
CA LEU A 487 7.74 19.96 13.34
C LEU A 487 6.87 19.43 12.21
N SER A 488 5.56 19.57 12.34
CA SER A 488 4.61 19.24 11.27
C SER A 488 4.61 20.38 10.26
N LEU A 489 4.80 20.05 8.98
CA LEU A 489 4.78 20.96 7.86
C LEU A 489 3.74 20.53 6.85
N ILE A 490 2.97 21.49 6.33
CA ILE A 490 2.25 21.30 5.08
C ILE A 490 2.86 22.21 4.02
N HIS A 491 3.09 21.65 2.85
CA HIS A 491 3.47 22.44 1.70
C HIS A 491 2.21 23.04 1.09
N ILE A 492 2.23 24.31 0.77
CA ILE A 492 1.21 24.92 -0.06
C ILE A 492 1.37 24.28 -1.44
N SER A 493 0.61 23.26 -1.75
CA SER A 493 0.44 22.85 -3.14
C SER A 493 -0.43 23.91 -3.80
N GLU A 494 0.17 24.89 -4.43
CA GLU A 494 -0.59 25.85 -5.23
C GLU A 494 -1.49 25.12 -6.23
N PRO A 495 -2.79 25.44 -6.29
CA PRO A 495 -3.66 24.94 -7.36
C PRO A 495 -3.28 25.49 -8.74
N THR A 496 -2.27 26.38 -8.83
CA THR A 496 -1.88 27.08 -10.05
C THR A 496 -0.37 27.09 -10.27
N ARG A 497 0.25 25.92 -10.44
CA ARG A 497 1.44 25.92 -11.26
C ARG A 497 1.02 26.09 -12.73
N ARG A 498 0.92 27.32 -13.18
CA ARG A 498 1.04 27.60 -14.61
C ARG A 498 2.38 27.01 -15.06
N ARG A 499 2.34 26.08 -16.00
CA ARG A 499 3.52 25.58 -16.72
C ARG A 499 4.33 26.78 -17.16
N GLY A 500 5.54 26.97 -16.64
CA GLY A 500 6.44 27.97 -17.19
C GLY A 500 7.37 28.72 -16.27
N ILE A 501 7.68 28.21 -15.05
CA ILE A 501 8.82 28.78 -14.29
C ILE A 501 9.86 27.69 -14.10
N SER A 502 10.93 27.80 -14.87
CA SER A 502 12.18 27.08 -14.68
C SER A 502 12.84 27.54 -13.37
N TYR A 503 13.13 26.60 -12.46
CA TYR A 503 13.88 26.91 -11.26
C TYR A 503 15.35 27.05 -11.61
N ALA A 504 15.92 28.22 -11.35
CA ALA A 504 17.34 28.33 -11.10
C ALA A 504 17.63 27.71 -9.73
N VAL A 505 18.42 26.66 -9.73
CA VAL A 505 18.97 26.03 -8.52
C VAL A 505 20.14 26.89 -8.08
N PHE A 506 20.10 27.44 -6.89
CA PHE A 506 21.27 27.94 -6.16
C PHE A 506 21.66 26.93 -5.07
#